data_12ed0cbd72d789581512fac8b2c5fa1d
#
_entry.id   12ed0cbd72d789581512fac8b2c5fa1d
#
_cell.length_a   1.000
_cell.length_b   1.000
_cell.length_c   1.000
_cell.angle_alpha   90.00
_cell.angle_beta   90.00
_cell.angle_gamma   90.00
#
_symmetry.space_group_name_H-M   'P 1'
#
loop_
_entity.id
_entity.type
_entity.pdbx_description
1 polymer ?
#
loop_
_entity_poly.entity_id
_entity_poly.type
_entity_poly.pdbx_seq_one_letter_code
_entity_poly.pdbx_strand_id
1 'polypeptide(L)'
;MKNESRIEIVALILQTAINGATLTKLLYQVYLSYKQLREHLTILKKNNLLVEYIGKEQTFITTSKGQRFLQLYLELNEIVTVTDNRNIATILHSTLLTRAHVLEYYVIHFIYYLISMILSTIQKIK
;
A
#
# COMPACT_ATOMS: atom_id res chain seq x y z
N MET A 1 14.20 8.87 -21.04
CA MET A 1 13.25 9.32 -20.04
C MET A 1 11.96 8.54 -20.21
N LYS A 2 11.63 7.68 -19.27
CA LYS A 2 10.37 6.93 -19.36
C LYS A 2 9.22 7.92 -19.14
N ASN A 3 8.31 8.00 -20.10
CA ASN A 3 7.02 8.64 -19.88
C ASN A 3 6.21 7.76 -18.93
N GLU A 4 6.37 7.98 -17.64
CA GLU A 4 5.51 7.34 -16.68
C GLU A 4 4.09 7.83 -16.90
N SER A 5 3.14 6.91 -16.94
CA SER A 5 1.75 7.27 -17.09
C SER A 5 1.30 8.11 -15.88
N ARG A 6 0.30 8.96 -16.11
CA ARG A 6 -0.27 9.79 -15.04
C ARG A 6 -0.73 8.94 -13.85
N ILE A 7 -1.23 7.74 -14.11
CA ILE A 7 -1.70 6.79 -13.10
C ILE A 7 -0.52 6.25 -12.27
N GLU A 8 0.61 5.95 -12.90
CA GLU A 8 1.83 5.48 -12.21
C GLU A 8 2.36 6.55 -11.27
N ILE A 9 2.39 7.81 -11.70
CA ILE A 9 2.81 8.94 -10.87
C ILE A 9 1.88 9.09 -9.66
N VAL A 10 0.59 9.03 -9.86
CA VAL A 10 -0.42 9.09 -8.78
C VAL A 10 -0.20 7.94 -7.79
N ALA A 11 -0.04 6.73 -8.28
CA ALA A 11 0.20 5.55 -7.45
C ALA A 11 1.47 5.71 -6.62
N LEU A 12 2.55 6.23 -7.21
CA LEU A 12 3.81 6.44 -6.52
C LEU A 12 3.70 7.49 -5.42
N ILE A 13 2.99 8.59 -5.67
CA ILE A 13 2.72 9.64 -4.66
C ILE A 13 1.93 9.04 -3.49
N LEU A 14 0.85 8.33 -3.77
CA LEU A 14 -0.01 7.74 -2.75
C LEU A 14 0.73 6.68 -1.94
N GLN A 15 1.53 5.85 -2.58
CA GLN A 15 2.33 4.84 -1.89
C GLN A 15 3.36 5.47 -0.96
N THR A 16 4.04 6.51 -1.41
CA THR A 16 5.03 7.23 -0.61
C THR A 16 4.39 7.90 0.60
N ALA A 17 3.15 8.35 0.48
CA ALA A 17 2.43 9.10 1.51
C ALA A 17 1.56 8.22 2.44
N ILE A 18 1.59 6.90 2.34
CA ILE A 18 0.76 6.00 3.18
C ILE A 18 0.97 6.29 4.67
N ASN A 19 2.20 6.41 5.11
CA ASN A 19 2.57 6.66 6.50
C ASN A 19 2.94 8.13 6.75
N GLY A 20 2.60 9.00 5.83
CA GLY A 20 2.97 10.41 5.88
C GLY A 20 4.26 10.70 5.12
N ALA A 21 4.25 11.75 4.33
CA ALA A 21 5.42 12.20 3.56
C ALA A 21 5.46 13.71 3.50
N THR A 22 6.65 14.27 3.67
CA THR A 22 6.89 15.68 3.43
C THR A 22 7.00 15.98 1.93
N LEU A 23 6.86 17.24 1.56
CA LEU A 23 7.02 17.66 0.16
C LEU A 23 8.40 17.27 -0.39
N THR A 24 9.44 17.43 0.42
CA THR A 24 10.81 17.06 0.08
C THR A 24 10.95 15.57 -0.21
N LYS A 25 10.36 14.72 0.64
CA LYS A 25 10.37 13.27 0.44
C LYS A 25 9.66 12.88 -0.87
N LEU A 26 8.52 13.50 -1.16
CA LEU A 26 7.78 13.27 -2.39
C LEU A 26 8.59 13.69 -3.62
N LEU A 27 9.25 14.85 -3.59
CA LEU A 27 10.12 15.31 -4.68
C LEU A 27 11.23 14.30 -4.98
N TYR A 28 11.86 13.73 -3.95
CA TYR A 28 12.92 12.74 -4.12
C TYR A 28 12.41 11.43 -4.73
N GLN A 29 11.21 11.00 -4.34
CA GLN A 29 10.68 9.70 -4.77
C GLN A 29 10.04 9.72 -6.15
N VAL A 30 9.44 10.84 -6.54
CA VAL A 30 8.58 10.90 -7.72
C VAL A 30 9.29 11.45 -8.96
N TYR A 31 10.47 12.03 -8.81
CA TYR A 31 11.27 12.58 -9.92
C TYR A 31 10.53 13.60 -10.79
N LEU A 32 9.64 14.39 -10.18
CA LEU A 32 8.92 15.48 -10.83
C LEU A 32 9.53 16.82 -10.47
N SER A 33 9.27 17.83 -11.29
CA SER A 33 9.52 19.21 -10.90
C SER A 33 8.57 19.62 -9.76
N TYR A 34 8.98 20.60 -8.99
CA TYR A 34 8.15 21.15 -7.92
C TYR A 34 6.76 21.56 -8.41
N LYS A 35 6.70 22.22 -9.55
CA LYS A 35 5.43 22.64 -10.17
C LYS A 35 4.53 21.47 -10.52
N GLN A 36 5.09 20.44 -11.16
CA GLN A 36 4.34 19.24 -11.55
C GLN A 36 3.82 18.50 -10.33
N LEU A 37 4.66 18.34 -9.29
CA LEU A 37 4.24 17.70 -8.05
C LEU A 37 3.09 18.48 -7.39
N ARG A 38 3.18 19.81 -7.31
CA ARG A 38 2.13 20.64 -6.74
C ARG A 38 0.80 20.49 -7.48
N GLU A 39 0.84 20.41 -8.79
CA GLU A 39 -0.36 20.17 -9.60
C GLU A 39 -1.01 18.81 -9.27
N HIS A 40 -0.21 17.76 -9.18
CA HIS A 40 -0.70 16.42 -8.80
C HIS A 40 -1.27 16.41 -7.37
N LEU A 41 -0.59 17.04 -6.41
CA LEU A 41 -1.05 17.12 -5.03
C LEU A 41 -2.38 17.84 -4.92
N THR A 42 -2.56 18.91 -5.68
CA THR A 42 -3.83 19.67 -5.74
C THR A 42 -4.98 18.78 -6.22
N ILE A 43 -4.76 18.04 -7.29
CA ILE A 43 -5.76 17.10 -7.85
C ILE A 43 -6.08 16.00 -6.85
N LEU A 44 -5.08 15.42 -6.21
CA LEU A 44 -5.26 14.33 -5.25
C LEU A 44 -6.02 14.78 -4.01
N LYS A 45 -5.72 15.97 -3.49
CA LYS A 45 -6.47 16.57 -2.37
C LYS A 45 -7.92 16.84 -2.75
N LYS A 46 -8.15 17.41 -3.93
CA LYS A 46 -9.49 17.70 -4.43
C LYS A 46 -10.35 16.45 -4.57
N ASN A 47 -9.75 15.32 -4.92
CA ASN A 47 -10.44 14.04 -5.06
C ASN A 47 -10.46 13.21 -3.76
N ASN A 48 -10.02 13.77 -2.64
CA ASN A 48 -9.97 13.11 -1.33
C ASN A 48 -9.11 11.86 -1.29
N LEU A 49 -8.10 11.76 -2.15
CA LEU A 49 -7.14 10.66 -2.15
C LEU A 49 -5.97 10.92 -1.21
N LEU A 50 -5.74 12.19 -0.89
CA LEU A 50 -4.64 12.67 -0.08
C LEU A 50 -5.14 13.76 0.87
N VAL A 51 -4.63 13.78 2.10
CA VAL A 51 -4.90 14.82 3.09
C VAL A 51 -3.59 15.53 3.44
N GLU A 52 -3.66 16.83 3.61
CA GLU A 52 -2.52 17.65 4.01
C GLU A 52 -2.67 18.06 5.47
N TYR A 53 -1.62 17.86 6.26
CA TYR A 53 -1.52 18.33 7.63
C TYR A 53 -0.47 19.43 7.72
N ILE A 54 -0.86 20.56 8.27
CA ILE A 54 0.02 21.69 8.49
C ILE A 54 0.38 21.72 9.97
N GLY A 55 1.55 21.20 10.31
CA GLY A 55 2.12 21.25 11.65
C GLY A 55 3.47 21.95 11.59
N LYS A 56 4.47 21.41 12.30
CA LYS A 56 5.88 21.87 12.19
C LYS A 56 6.41 21.73 10.76
N GLU A 57 5.96 20.68 10.07
CA GLU A 57 6.25 20.44 8.65
C GLU A 57 4.94 20.12 7.93
N GLN A 58 4.86 20.55 6.68
CA GLN A 58 3.76 20.18 5.80
C GLN A 58 3.86 18.69 5.46
N THR A 59 2.87 17.90 5.87
CA THR A 59 2.85 16.45 5.69
C THR A 59 1.61 16.04 4.91
N PHE A 60 1.80 15.13 3.98
CA PHE A 60 0.73 14.54 3.17
C PHE A 60 0.51 13.09 3.58
N ILE A 61 -0.73 12.70 3.77
CA ILE A 61 -1.11 11.34 4.16
C ILE A 61 -2.18 10.81 3.20
N THR A 62 -1.98 9.58 2.74
CA THR A 62 -2.94 8.89 1.87
C THR A 62 -4.18 8.50 2.66
N THR A 63 -5.35 8.87 2.15
CA THR A 63 -6.64 8.55 2.75
C THR A 63 -7.01 7.09 2.52
N SER A 64 -8.08 6.60 3.18
CA SER A 64 -8.66 5.28 2.91
C SER A 64 -9.06 5.11 1.44
N LYS A 65 -9.60 6.16 0.84
CA LYS A 65 -9.91 6.19 -0.60
C LYS A 65 -8.65 6.08 -1.46
N GLY A 66 -7.57 6.76 -1.06
CA GLY A 66 -6.26 6.65 -1.72
C GLY A 66 -5.67 5.25 -1.60
N GLN A 67 -5.80 4.60 -0.45
CA GLN A 67 -5.37 3.20 -0.26
C GLN A 67 -6.18 2.25 -1.16
N ARG A 68 -7.48 2.49 -1.29
CA ARG A 68 -8.33 1.72 -2.20
C ARG A 68 -7.89 1.90 -3.66
N PHE A 69 -7.55 3.12 -4.06
CA PHE A 69 -6.98 3.38 -5.38
C PHE A 69 -5.69 2.56 -5.61
N LEU A 70 -4.79 2.56 -4.64
CA LEU A 70 -3.54 1.79 -4.73
C LEU A 70 -3.81 0.28 -4.88
N GLN A 71 -4.74 -0.25 -4.11
CA GLN A 71 -5.13 -1.65 -4.20
C GLN A 71 -5.63 -2.00 -5.60
N LEU A 72 -6.52 -1.18 -6.15
CA LEU A 72 -7.07 -1.39 -7.50
C LEU A 72 -5.98 -1.24 -8.57
N TYR A 73 -5.06 -0.31 -8.39
CA TYR A 73 -3.93 -0.13 -9.30
C TYR A 73 -3.02 -1.37 -9.32
N LEU A 74 -2.72 -1.94 -8.16
CA LEU A 74 -1.91 -3.15 -8.06
C LEU A 74 -2.61 -4.34 -8.69
N GLU A 75 -3.91 -4.52 -8.45
CA GLU A 75 -4.72 -5.56 -9.07
C GLU A 75 -4.73 -5.42 -10.60
N LEU A 76 -4.89 -4.20 -11.11
CA LEU A 76 -4.86 -3.92 -12.55
C LEU A 76 -3.49 -4.25 -13.15
N ASN A 77 -2.41 -3.89 -12.48
CA ASN A 77 -1.05 -4.19 -12.92
C ASN A 77 -0.80 -5.70 -12.98
N GLU A 78 -1.29 -6.47 -12.03
CA GLU A 78 -1.20 -7.93 -12.05
C GLU A 78 -1.88 -8.51 -13.30
N ILE A 79 -3.05 -8.01 -13.65
CA ILE A 79 -3.79 -8.45 -14.85
C ILE A 79 -3.01 -8.13 -16.12
N VAL A 80 -2.45 -6.92 -16.21
CA VAL A 80 -1.71 -6.48 -17.40
C VAL A 80 -0.36 -7.22 -17.55
N THR A 81 0.34 -7.47 -16.44
CA THR A 81 1.64 -8.16 -16.48
C THR A 81 1.51 -9.67 -16.75
N VAL A 82 0.35 -10.28 -16.48
CA VAL A 82 0.06 -11.69 -16.82
C VAL A 82 0.11 -11.92 -18.34
N THR A 83 0.00 -10.88 -19.15
CA THR A 83 0.14 -11.00 -20.61
C THR A 83 1.59 -11.13 -21.10
N ASP A 84 2.57 -10.87 -20.25
CA ASP A 84 3.99 -11.07 -20.57
C ASP A 84 4.46 -12.42 -20.05
N ASN A 85 4.64 -13.39 -20.96
CA ASN A 85 4.99 -14.78 -20.67
C ASN A 85 6.28 -14.97 -19.86
N ARG A 86 7.14 -13.96 -19.75
CA ARG A 86 8.41 -14.04 -19.03
C ARG A 86 8.27 -13.86 -17.53
N ASN A 87 7.19 -13.21 -17.08
CA ASN A 87 7.02 -12.81 -15.67
C ASN A 87 5.88 -13.56 -14.96
N ILE A 88 5.10 -14.37 -15.67
CA ILE A 88 3.95 -15.09 -15.11
C ILE A 88 4.37 -15.98 -13.93
N ALA A 89 5.43 -16.78 -14.11
CA ALA A 89 5.90 -17.69 -13.07
C ALA A 89 6.36 -16.94 -11.81
N THR A 90 7.08 -15.82 -11.98
CA THR A 90 7.56 -14.99 -10.87
C THR A 90 6.41 -14.31 -10.13
N ILE A 91 5.43 -13.79 -10.84
CA ILE A 91 4.25 -13.13 -10.27
C ILE A 91 3.38 -14.13 -9.52
N LEU A 92 3.11 -15.31 -10.11
CA LEU A 92 2.34 -16.37 -9.46
C LEU A 92 3.05 -16.86 -8.20
N HIS A 93 4.35 -17.06 -8.25
CA HIS A 93 5.15 -17.47 -7.10
C HIS A 93 5.09 -16.42 -5.98
N SER A 94 5.26 -15.14 -6.31
CA SER A 94 5.16 -14.02 -5.37
C SER A 94 3.76 -13.92 -4.74
N THR A 95 2.70 -14.05 -5.53
CA THR A 95 1.31 -14.01 -5.06
C THR A 95 1.00 -15.20 -4.16
N LEU A 96 1.44 -16.40 -4.53
CA LEU A 96 1.26 -17.61 -3.72
C LEU A 96 2.01 -17.51 -2.39
N LEU A 97 3.24 -17.00 -2.38
CA LEU A 97 4.01 -16.77 -1.16
C LEU A 97 3.33 -15.78 -0.22
N THR A 98 2.79 -14.69 -0.75
CA THR A 98 2.06 -13.68 0.04
C THR A 98 0.81 -14.29 0.66
N ARG A 99 0.04 -15.06 -0.10
CA ARG A 99 -1.14 -15.77 0.41
C ARG A 99 -0.77 -16.83 1.44
N ALA A 100 0.31 -17.58 1.22
CA ALA A 100 0.80 -18.57 2.17
C ALA A 100 1.22 -17.91 3.50
N HIS A 101 1.91 -16.78 3.47
CA HIS A 101 2.28 -16.02 4.67
C HIS A 101 1.07 -15.52 5.44
N VAL A 102 0.04 -15.03 4.77
CA VAL A 102 -1.21 -14.60 5.39
C VAL A 102 -1.91 -15.77 6.07
N LEU A 103 -1.98 -16.93 5.41
CA LEU A 103 -2.57 -18.14 5.98
C LEU A 103 -1.78 -18.65 7.19
N GLU A 104 -0.46 -18.65 7.13
CA GLU A 104 0.40 -19.02 8.28
C GLU A 104 0.13 -18.08 9.47
N TYR A 105 0.03 -16.80 9.24
CA TYR A 105 -0.27 -15.82 10.28
C TYR A 105 -1.61 -16.12 10.97
N TYR A 106 -2.66 -16.37 10.21
CA TYR A 106 -3.97 -16.72 10.76
C TYR A 106 -3.96 -18.05 11.50
N VAL A 107 -3.27 -19.06 10.97
CA VAL A 107 -3.13 -20.37 11.61
C VAL A 107 -2.40 -20.26 12.96
N ILE A 108 -1.31 -19.52 13.03
CA ILE A 108 -0.54 -19.30 14.26
C ILE A 108 -1.41 -18.56 15.30
N HIS A 109 -2.13 -17.53 14.91
CA HIS A 109 -3.04 -16.82 15.81
C HIS A 109 -4.18 -17.70 16.31
N PHE A 110 -4.74 -18.53 15.45
CA PHE A 110 -5.81 -19.46 15.82
C PHE A 110 -5.32 -20.51 16.82
N ILE A 111 -4.15 -21.08 16.60
CA ILE A 111 -3.52 -22.05 17.52
C ILE A 111 -3.21 -21.39 18.87
N TYR A 112 -2.68 -20.18 18.86
CA TYR A 112 -2.40 -19.41 20.09
C TYR A 112 -3.68 -19.16 20.89
N TYR A 113 -4.76 -18.79 20.22
CA TYR A 113 -6.07 -18.59 20.84
C TYR A 113 -6.62 -19.88 21.46
N LEU A 114 -6.52 -21.02 20.75
CA LEU A 114 -6.95 -22.32 21.27
C LEU A 114 -6.14 -22.74 22.50
N ILE A 115 -4.83 -22.58 22.48
CA ILE A 115 -3.96 -22.89 23.62
C ILE A 115 -4.32 -22.03 24.83
N SER A 116 -4.56 -20.76 24.64
CA SER A 116 -4.99 -19.83 25.67
C SER A 116 -6.32 -20.24 26.30
N MET A 117 -7.29 -20.66 25.48
CA MET A 117 -8.59 -21.16 25.96
C MET A 117 -8.42 -22.45 26.78
N ILE A 118 -7.61 -23.39 26.33
CA ILE A 118 -7.37 -24.67 27.01
C ILE A 118 -6.71 -24.43 28.37
N LEU A 119 -5.69 -23.57 28.44
CA LEU A 119 -5.02 -23.21 29.70
C LEU A 119 -5.98 -22.53 30.68
N SER A 120 -6.83 -21.63 30.21
CA SER A 120 -7.85 -20.98 31.02
C SER A 120 -8.85 -21.99 31.60
N THR A 121 -9.25 -22.99 30.82
CA THR A 121 -10.16 -24.07 31.26
C THR A 121 -9.49 -24.95 32.28
N ILE A 122 -8.23 -25.31 32.11
CA ILE A 122 -7.46 -26.11 33.06
C ILE A 122 -7.32 -25.38 34.43
N GLN A 123 -7.09 -24.09 34.43
CA GLN A 123 -7.01 -23.29 35.66
C GLN A 123 -8.34 -23.23 36.40
N LYS A 124 -9.48 -23.28 35.71
CA LYS A 124 -10.80 -23.32 36.33
C LYS A 124 -11.14 -24.66 36.98
N ILE A 125 -10.52 -25.74 36.53
CA ILE A 125 -10.76 -27.09 37.06
C ILE A 125 -9.95 -27.34 38.34
N LYS A 126 -8.87 -26.62 38.57
CA LYS A 126 -8.13 -26.63 39.84
C LYS A 126 -8.82 -25.72 40.83
#